data_4e6e5c3c03b62600e8c8e2727f7fd191
#
_entry.id   4e6e5c3c03b62600e8c8e2727f7fd191
#
_cell.length_a   1.000
_cell.length_b   1.000
_cell.length_c   1.000
_cell.angle_alpha   90.00
_cell.angle_beta   90.00
_cell.angle_gamma   90.00
#
_symmetry.space_group_name_H-M   'P 1'
#
loop_
_entity.id
_entity.type
_entity.pdbx_description
1 polymer ?
#
loop_
_entity_poly.entity_id
_entity_poly.type
_entity_poly.pdbx_seq_one_letter_code
_entity_poly.pdbx_strand_id
1 'polypeptide(L)'
;MKISIIGPGLMSIPPKGWGAVETLIWDMRNALTILGHEVDIINLRDPKAIIRRVNEFRPDFVHIHYDDWVGLYQYIQYPCACTSHFGYLEREEMFGGYVNIANAFRTIKPRIFCLSEGIKKVYNVLMDIPKEKLFISPNGVNCSAFRSTDAPHHADRSIYLAKIDYRKRQHLFQSINSLYYAGNIADDRFDKDKNYLGEWSKEFLYNNLTE
;
A
#
# COMPACT_ATOMS: atom_id res chain seq x y z
N MET A 1 -5.67 -20.95 9.87
CA MET A 1 -4.29 -20.51 10.16
C MET A 1 -4.33 -19.26 11.02
N LYS A 2 -3.29 -19.05 11.84
CA LYS A 2 -3.05 -17.79 12.55
C LYS A 2 -2.10 -16.92 11.72
N ILE A 3 -2.49 -15.71 11.40
CA ILE A 3 -1.72 -14.80 10.53
C ILE A 3 -1.47 -13.48 11.24
N SER A 4 -0.22 -13.06 11.36
CA SER A 4 0.14 -11.72 11.81
C SER A 4 0.42 -10.81 10.61
N ILE A 5 -0.23 -9.65 10.58
CA ILE A 5 0.02 -8.62 9.56
C ILE A 5 0.70 -7.43 10.24
N ILE A 6 1.92 -7.10 9.82
CA ILE A 6 2.69 -5.97 10.37
C ILE A 6 2.48 -4.76 9.46
N GLY A 7 1.83 -3.74 10.00
CA GLY A 7 1.55 -2.47 9.33
C GLY A 7 2.61 -1.40 9.59
N PRO A 8 2.45 -0.20 8.97
CA PRO A 8 3.41 0.89 9.06
C PRO A 8 3.57 1.51 10.46
N GLY A 9 2.56 1.44 11.32
CA GLY A 9 2.54 2.13 12.60
C GLY A 9 2.39 3.65 12.51
N LEU A 10 2.04 4.18 11.34
CA LEU A 10 1.95 5.63 11.10
C LEU A 10 0.55 6.19 11.33
N MET A 11 -0.47 5.43 10.99
CA MET A 11 -1.87 5.80 11.11
C MET A 11 -2.67 4.63 11.68
N SER A 12 -3.89 4.88 12.15
CA SER A 12 -4.79 3.81 12.62
C SER A 12 -5.14 2.83 11.49
N ILE A 13 -5.40 1.58 11.83
CA ILE A 13 -5.97 0.57 10.94
C ILE A 13 -7.30 0.10 11.56
N PRO A 14 -8.48 0.32 10.91
CA PRO A 14 -8.64 1.04 9.64
C PRO A 14 -8.31 2.53 9.79
N PRO A 15 -7.89 3.21 8.70
CA PRO A 15 -7.64 4.64 8.74
C PRO A 15 -8.97 5.42 8.72
N LYS A 16 -8.97 6.58 9.40
CA LYS A 16 -10.16 7.46 9.46
C LYS A 16 -10.42 8.22 8.15
N GLY A 17 -9.41 8.40 7.32
CA GLY A 17 -9.47 9.09 6.04
C GLY A 17 -8.63 8.36 4.98
N TRP A 18 -7.71 9.08 4.34
CA TRP A 18 -6.73 8.48 3.43
C TRP A 18 -5.79 7.53 4.19
N GLY A 19 -5.12 6.65 3.48
CA GLY A 19 -4.25 5.61 4.04
C GLY A 19 -4.39 4.34 3.23
N ALA A 20 -3.74 4.31 2.04
CA ALA A 20 -3.90 3.22 1.08
C ALA A 20 -3.43 1.87 1.64
N VAL A 21 -2.24 1.85 2.25
CA VAL A 21 -1.66 0.62 2.82
C VAL A 21 -2.49 0.14 4.01
N GLU A 22 -2.90 1.06 4.88
CA GLU A 22 -3.74 0.76 6.05
C GLU A 22 -5.11 0.22 5.64
N THR A 23 -5.68 0.75 4.55
CA THR A 23 -6.93 0.23 3.98
C THR A 23 -6.75 -1.18 3.44
N LEU A 24 -5.68 -1.42 2.67
CA LEU A 24 -5.37 -2.75 2.15
C LEU A 24 -5.18 -3.79 3.27
N ILE A 25 -4.47 -3.41 4.34
CA ILE A 25 -4.27 -4.30 5.51
C ILE A 25 -5.62 -4.63 6.16
N TRP A 26 -6.49 -3.63 6.32
CA TRP A 26 -7.82 -3.84 6.91
C TRP A 26 -8.70 -4.74 6.05
N ASP A 27 -8.75 -4.50 4.75
CA ASP A 27 -9.54 -5.30 3.82
C ASP A 27 -9.00 -6.73 3.71
N MET A 28 -7.68 -6.91 3.68
CA MET A 28 -7.02 -8.21 3.71
C MET A 28 -7.36 -8.98 5.01
N ARG A 29 -7.28 -8.31 6.17
CA ARG A 29 -7.66 -8.92 7.46
C ARG A 29 -9.10 -9.41 7.42
N ASN A 30 -10.03 -8.60 6.90
CA ASN A 30 -11.44 -8.97 6.84
C ASN A 30 -11.67 -10.15 5.89
N ALA A 31 -11.06 -10.12 4.70
CA ALA A 31 -11.15 -11.23 3.74
C ALA A 31 -10.59 -12.54 4.30
N LEU A 32 -9.42 -12.50 4.94
CA LEU A 32 -8.81 -13.67 5.58
C LEU A 32 -9.66 -14.20 6.74
N THR A 33 -10.31 -13.32 7.50
CA THR A 33 -11.21 -13.72 8.60
C THR A 33 -12.46 -14.43 8.03
N ILE A 34 -13.03 -13.93 6.94
CA ILE A 34 -14.16 -14.59 6.24
C ILE A 34 -13.76 -15.98 5.75
N LEU A 35 -12.50 -16.16 5.33
CA LEU A 35 -11.93 -17.46 4.94
C LEU A 35 -11.60 -18.39 6.13
N GLY A 36 -11.91 -17.98 7.35
CA GLY A 36 -11.74 -18.81 8.55
C GLY A 36 -10.33 -18.73 9.16
N HIS A 37 -9.53 -17.71 8.84
CA HIS A 37 -8.24 -17.47 9.47
C HIS A 37 -8.37 -16.58 10.70
N GLU A 38 -7.53 -16.81 11.71
CA GLU A 38 -7.35 -15.91 12.86
C GLU A 38 -6.28 -14.89 12.49
N VAL A 39 -6.61 -13.58 12.49
CA VAL A 39 -5.71 -12.54 12.00
C VAL A 39 -5.46 -11.48 13.06
N ASP A 40 -4.19 -11.26 13.39
CA ASP A 40 -3.72 -10.18 14.27
C ASP A 40 -3.03 -9.08 13.44
N ILE A 41 -3.47 -7.83 13.60
CA ILE A 41 -2.83 -6.67 13.00
C ILE A 41 -1.89 -6.04 14.01
N ILE A 42 -0.60 -6.04 13.72
CA ILE A 42 0.45 -5.42 14.53
C ILE A 42 0.85 -4.09 13.88
N ASN A 43 0.30 -3.00 14.40
CA ASN A 43 0.51 -1.66 13.84
C ASN A 43 1.24 -0.76 14.83
N LEU A 44 2.49 -1.11 15.13
CA LEU A 44 3.34 -0.49 16.12
C LEU A 44 4.59 0.13 15.48
N ARG A 45 5.24 1.07 16.18
CA ARG A 45 6.49 1.72 15.73
C ARG A 45 7.74 1.21 16.45
N ASP A 46 7.60 0.49 17.54
CA ASP A 46 8.72 -0.09 18.26
C ASP A 46 9.01 -1.51 17.74
N PRO A 47 10.18 -1.75 17.10
CA PRO A 47 10.58 -3.06 16.59
C PRO A 47 10.52 -4.17 17.64
N LYS A 48 10.91 -3.87 18.89
CA LYS A 48 10.89 -4.84 20.00
C LYS A 48 9.47 -5.22 20.39
N ALA A 49 8.57 -4.23 20.42
CA ALA A 49 7.16 -4.47 20.69
C ALA A 49 6.49 -5.27 19.56
N ILE A 50 6.86 -5.03 18.29
CA ILE A 50 6.39 -5.81 17.16
C ILE A 50 6.79 -7.28 17.32
N ILE A 51 8.07 -7.59 17.54
CA ILE A 51 8.56 -8.95 17.69
C ILE A 51 7.92 -9.63 18.91
N ARG A 52 7.79 -8.93 20.04
CA ARG A 52 7.10 -9.45 21.23
C ARG A 52 5.67 -9.86 20.90
N ARG A 53 4.91 -8.99 20.21
CA ARG A 53 3.51 -9.26 19.82
C ARG A 53 3.39 -10.45 18.88
N VAL A 54 4.29 -10.57 17.89
CA VAL A 54 4.36 -11.75 17.00
C VAL A 54 4.56 -13.02 17.83
N ASN A 55 5.51 -13.02 18.79
CA ASN A 55 5.81 -14.20 19.62
C ASN A 55 4.66 -14.56 20.59
N GLU A 56 3.94 -13.57 21.13
CA GLU A 56 2.75 -13.77 21.96
C GLU A 56 1.60 -14.42 21.16
N PHE A 57 1.37 -13.95 19.93
CA PHE A 57 0.31 -14.46 19.07
C PHE A 57 0.61 -15.85 18.50
N ARG A 58 1.91 -16.19 18.28
CA ARG A 58 2.38 -17.47 17.70
C ARG A 58 1.70 -17.77 16.36
N PRO A 59 1.94 -16.95 15.31
CA PRO A 59 1.31 -17.13 14.02
C PRO A 59 1.87 -18.32 13.24
N ASP A 60 1.07 -18.86 12.33
CA ASP A 60 1.55 -19.79 11.29
C ASP A 60 2.28 -19.06 10.17
N PHE A 61 1.96 -17.76 9.98
CA PHE A 61 2.54 -16.91 8.93
C PHE A 61 2.57 -15.43 9.35
N VAL A 62 3.64 -14.73 8.97
CA VAL A 62 3.80 -13.28 9.19
C VAL A 62 3.90 -12.55 7.85
N HIS A 63 3.12 -11.49 7.67
CA HIS A 63 3.15 -10.65 6.49
C HIS A 63 3.55 -9.21 6.86
N ILE A 64 4.69 -8.74 6.35
CA ILE A 64 5.20 -7.38 6.56
C ILE A 64 4.76 -6.49 5.40
N HIS A 65 4.03 -5.41 5.68
CA HIS A 65 3.49 -4.48 4.69
C HIS A 65 4.20 -3.11 4.66
N TYR A 66 5.39 -3.02 5.23
CA TYR A 66 6.13 -1.76 5.28
C TYR A 66 7.63 -1.97 5.13
N ASP A 67 8.25 -1.24 4.22
CA ASP A 67 9.65 -1.43 3.83
C ASP A 67 10.62 -1.19 5.00
N ASP A 68 10.35 -0.22 5.87
CA ASP A 68 11.18 0.07 7.05
C ASP A 68 11.29 -1.14 7.99
N TRP A 69 10.30 -2.05 7.95
CA TRP A 69 10.28 -3.25 8.77
C TRP A 69 10.95 -4.47 8.13
N VAL A 70 11.54 -4.34 6.93
CA VAL A 70 12.24 -5.47 6.29
C VAL A 70 13.32 -6.06 7.18
N GLY A 71 14.00 -5.25 7.99
CA GLY A 71 14.99 -5.70 8.97
C GLY A 71 14.45 -6.69 10.01
N LEU A 72 13.16 -6.64 10.32
CA LEU A 72 12.51 -7.56 11.28
C LEU A 72 12.47 -9.00 10.77
N TYR A 73 12.51 -9.19 9.45
CA TYR A 73 12.50 -10.52 8.83
C TYR A 73 13.53 -11.47 9.44
N GLN A 74 14.70 -10.97 9.83
CA GLN A 74 15.77 -11.75 10.43
C GLN A 74 15.49 -12.24 11.86
N TYR A 75 14.58 -11.57 12.57
CA TYR A 75 14.23 -11.86 13.97
C TYR A 75 12.91 -12.63 14.10
N ILE A 76 12.15 -12.76 13.03
CA ILE A 76 10.89 -13.51 12.99
C ILE A 76 11.20 -14.99 12.75
N GLN A 77 10.82 -15.85 13.70
CA GLN A 77 11.06 -17.29 13.66
C GLN A 77 9.94 -18.08 12.96
N TYR A 78 8.96 -17.39 12.41
CA TYR A 78 7.81 -17.97 11.71
C TYR A 78 7.98 -17.79 10.20
N PRO A 79 7.30 -18.60 9.35
CA PRO A 79 7.20 -18.34 7.92
C PRO A 79 6.79 -16.88 7.69
N CYS A 80 7.58 -16.16 6.89
CA CYS A 80 7.40 -14.72 6.72
C CYS A 80 7.59 -14.29 5.27
N ALA A 81 6.83 -13.28 4.83
CA ALA A 81 7.03 -12.58 3.58
C ALA A 81 6.82 -11.06 3.77
N CYS A 82 7.38 -10.29 2.83
CA CYS A 82 7.21 -8.84 2.78
C CYS A 82 6.42 -8.43 1.54
N THR A 83 5.68 -7.31 1.62
CA THR A 83 5.17 -6.58 0.46
C THR A 83 5.61 -5.14 0.56
N SER A 84 6.30 -4.63 -0.48
CA SER A 84 6.54 -3.21 -0.65
C SER A 84 5.42 -2.60 -1.49
N HIS A 85 4.86 -1.50 -0.99
CA HIS A 85 3.83 -0.73 -1.69
C HIS A 85 4.40 0.50 -2.41
N PHE A 86 5.72 0.66 -2.41
CA PHE A 86 6.41 1.84 -2.92
C PHE A 86 7.39 1.49 -4.04
N GLY A 87 7.34 2.25 -5.14
CA GLY A 87 8.27 2.12 -6.27
C GLY A 87 9.64 2.79 -6.04
N TYR A 88 9.99 3.12 -4.80
CA TYR A 88 11.22 3.89 -4.51
C TYR A 88 12.49 3.07 -4.66
N LEU A 89 12.40 1.75 -4.61
CA LEU A 89 13.54 0.85 -4.78
C LEU A 89 14.15 0.87 -6.19
N GLU A 90 13.42 1.36 -7.20
CA GLU A 90 13.95 1.54 -8.55
C GLU A 90 14.88 2.74 -8.66
N ARG A 91 14.75 3.71 -7.77
CA ARG A 91 15.47 4.98 -7.73
C ARG A 91 15.79 5.36 -6.29
N GLU A 92 16.39 4.44 -5.57
CA GLU A 92 16.67 4.56 -4.14
C GLU A 92 17.47 5.84 -3.78
N GLU A 93 18.34 6.27 -4.69
CA GLU A 93 19.16 7.46 -4.54
C GLU A 93 18.35 8.77 -4.54
N MET A 94 17.14 8.75 -5.11
CA MET A 94 16.25 9.93 -5.18
C MET A 94 15.41 10.11 -3.92
N PHE A 95 15.39 9.11 -3.03
CA PHE A 95 14.52 9.11 -1.86
C PHE A 95 15.36 8.89 -0.60
N GLY A 96 15.45 9.90 0.24
CA GLY A 96 16.24 9.85 1.49
C GLY A 96 15.86 8.65 2.36
N GLY A 97 16.87 7.91 2.80
CA GLY A 97 16.69 6.70 3.61
C GLY A 97 16.45 5.40 2.83
N TYR A 98 16.01 5.45 1.57
CA TYR A 98 15.73 4.24 0.79
C TYR A 98 16.98 3.45 0.38
N VAL A 99 18.14 4.07 0.30
CA VAL A 99 19.42 3.37 0.12
C VAL A 99 19.64 2.31 1.21
N ASN A 100 19.36 2.65 2.46
CA ASN A 100 19.49 1.70 3.57
C ASN A 100 18.46 0.57 3.50
N ILE A 101 17.22 0.89 3.11
CA ILE A 101 16.15 -0.10 2.92
C ILE A 101 16.50 -1.05 1.77
N ALA A 102 16.95 -0.52 0.63
CA ALA A 102 17.40 -1.32 -0.50
C ALA A 102 18.57 -2.25 -0.14
N ASN A 103 19.55 -1.75 0.61
CA ASN A 103 20.65 -2.55 1.12
C ASN A 103 20.16 -3.67 2.07
N ALA A 104 19.14 -3.39 2.89
CA ALA A 104 18.54 -4.43 3.72
C ALA A 104 17.86 -5.51 2.87
N PHE A 105 17.13 -5.15 1.81
CA PHE A 105 16.58 -6.14 0.86
C PHE A 105 17.65 -6.98 0.18
N ARG A 106 18.75 -6.35 -0.29
CA ARG A 106 19.91 -7.05 -0.92
C ARG A 106 20.58 -8.02 0.04
N THR A 107 20.68 -7.66 1.32
CA THR A 107 21.38 -8.46 2.33
C THR A 107 20.49 -9.59 2.86
N ILE A 108 19.25 -9.31 3.21
CA ILE A 108 18.32 -10.23 3.87
C ILE A 108 17.72 -11.20 2.85
N LYS A 109 17.44 -10.73 1.63
CA LYS A 109 16.79 -11.48 0.55
C LYS A 109 15.52 -12.19 1.05
N PRO A 110 14.54 -11.45 1.55
CA PRO A 110 13.31 -12.03 2.10
C PRO A 110 12.44 -12.67 1.01
N ARG A 111 11.42 -13.44 1.40
CA ARG A 111 10.31 -13.76 0.50
C ARG A 111 9.46 -12.52 0.28
N ILE A 112 9.04 -12.27 -0.97
CA ILE A 112 8.30 -11.05 -1.34
C ILE A 112 7.07 -11.40 -2.15
N PHE A 113 5.95 -10.85 -1.75
CA PHE A 113 4.77 -10.72 -2.60
C PHE A 113 4.91 -9.44 -3.44
N CYS A 114 5.12 -9.63 -4.73
CA CYS A 114 5.32 -8.57 -5.71
C CYS A 114 3.98 -8.13 -6.29
N LEU A 115 3.73 -6.83 -6.35
CA LEU A 115 2.47 -6.28 -6.85
C LEU A 115 2.28 -6.46 -8.37
N SER A 116 3.36 -6.72 -9.11
CA SER A 116 3.35 -6.93 -10.55
C SER A 116 4.60 -7.67 -11.03
N GLU A 117 4.59 -8.15 -12.27
CA GLU A 117 5.79 -8.72 -12.93
C GLU A 117 6.93 -7.70 -13.03
N GLY A 118 6.62 -6.41 -13.26
CA GLY A 118 7.61 -5.34 -13.27
C GLY A 118 8.34 -5.23 -11.94
N ILE A 119 7.61 -5.20 -10.83
CA ILE A 119 8.16 -5.16 -9.46
C ILE A 119 8.96 -6.43 -9.17
N LYS A 120 8.47 -7.61 -9.57
CA LYS A 120 9.23 -8.87 -9.45
C LYS A 120 10.58 -8.79 -10.15
N LYS A 121 10.63 -8.20 -11.35
CA LYS A 121 11.89 -7.99 -12.10
C LYS A 121 12.83 -7.04 -11.34
N VAL A 122 12.31 -5.96 -10.75
CA VAL A 122 13.10 -5.03 -9.93
C VAL A 122 13.78 -5.76 -8.78
N TYR A 123 13.03 -6.53 -7.99
CA TYR A 123 13.60 -7.29 -6.88
C TYR A 123 14.64 -8.33 -7.34
N ASN A 124 14.38 -9.02 -8.44
CA ASN A 124 15.32 -10.01 -8.94
C ASN A 124 16.61 -9.37 -9.46
N VAL A 125 16.50 -8.29 -10.26
CA VAL A 125 17.66 -7.69 -10.97
C VAL A 125 18.41 -6.69 -10.10
N LEU A 126 17.69 -5.77 -9.43
CA LEU A 126 18.33 -4.69 -8.67
C LEU A 126 18.66 -5.07 -7.23
N MET A 127 17.89 -5.99 -6.64
CA MET A 127 18.08 -6.42 -5.25
C MET A 127 18.72 -7.81 -5.15
N ASP A 128 19.01 -8.46 -6.29
CA ASP A 128 19.60 -9.81 -6.34
C ASP A 128 18.84 -10.85 -5.50
N ILE A 129 17.49 -10.76 -5.49
CA ILE A 129 16.64 -11.71 -4.79
C ILE A 129 16.28 -12.86 -5.71
N PRO A 130 16.53 -14.13 -5.31
CA PRO A 130 16.21 -15.30 -6.12
C PRO A 130 14.73 -15.38 -6.52
N LYS A 131 14.45 -15.80 -7.76
CA LYS A 131 13.08 -15.85 -8.32
C LYS A 131 12.12 -16.71 -7.53
N GLU A 132 12.61 -17.79 -6.92
CA GLU A 132 11.84 -18.70 -6.05
C GLU A 132 11.37 -18.07 -4.74
N LYS A 133 11.89 -16.91 -4.39
CA LYS A 133 11.43 -16.10 -3.25
C LYS A 133 10.44 -15.00 -3.65
N LEU A 134 10.14 -14.84 -4.94
CA LEU A 134 9.32 -13.76 -5.49
C LEU A 134 8.00 -14.29 -6.04
N PHE A 135 6.90 -13.92 -5.39
CA PHE A 135 5.55 -14.35 -5.72
C PHE A 135 4.72 -13.15 -6.18
N ILE A 136 3.93 -13.29 -7.24
CA ILE A 136 3.07 -12.21 -7.71
C ILE A 136 1.77 -12.25 -6.93
N SER A 137 1.45 -11.13 -6.29
CA SER A 137 0.20 -10.91 -5.57
C SER A 137 -0.21 -9.44 -5.75
N PRO A 138 -1.01 -9.12 -6.77
CA PRO A 138 -1.54 -7.77 -6.96
C PRO A 138 -2.38 -7.32 -5.78
N ASN A 139 -2.46 -6.01 -5.55
CA ASN A 139 -3.39 -5.46 -4.58
C ASN A 139 -4.83 -5.77 -4.98
N GLY A 140 -5.61 -6.23 -4.02
CA GLY A 140 -7.05 -6.39 -4.17
C GLY A 140 -7.82 -5.10 -3.86
N VAL A 141 -9.08 -5.09 -4.21
CA VAL A 141 -10.05 -4.05 -3.84
C VAL A 141 -11.30 -4.70 -3.26
N ASN A 142 -11.91 -4.04 -2.28
CA ASN A 142 -13.19 -4.48 -1.73
C ASN A 142 -14.33 -4.14 -2.71
N CYS A 143 -14.64 -5.06 -3.62
CA CYS A 143 -15.68 -4.87 -4.63
C CYS A 143 -17.08 -4.62 -4.04
N SER A 144 -17.33 -5.05 -2.80
CA SER A 144 -18.62 -4.78 -2.13
C SER A 144 -18.79 -3.32 -1.71
N ALA A 145 -17.70 -2.57 -1.61
CA ALA A 145 -17.72 -1.15 -1.28
C ALA A 145 -18.03 -0.25 -2.49
N PHE A 146 -17.77 -0.75 -3.71
CA PHE A 146 -17.99 -0.02 -4.96
C PHE A 146 -19.17 -0.65 -5.71
N ARG A 147 -20.19 0.17 -5.96
CA ARG A 147 -21.35 -0.25 -6.75
C ARG A 147 -21.19 0.30 -8.15
N SER A 148 -21.26 -0.57 -9.16
CA SER A 148 -21.35 -0.14 -10.55
C SER A 148 -22.78 0.36 -10.82
N THR A 149 -22.91 1.46 -11.53
CA THR A 149 -24.17 1.94 -12.10
C THR A 149 -24.15 1.68 -13.61
N ASP A 150 -25.32 1.29 -14.17
CA ASP A 150 -25.43 1.03 -15.61
C ASP A 150 -25.39 2.31 -16.46
N ALA A 151 -25.58 3.47 -15.83
CA ALA A 151 -25.56 4.79 -16.49
C ALA A 151 -24.83 5.80 -15.58
N PRO A 152 -23.51 6.04 -15.81
CA PRO A 152 -22.80 7.07 -15.07
C PRO A 152 -23.32 8.46 -15.43
N HIS A 153 -23.57 9.30 -14.41
CA HIS A 153 -24.04 10.69 -14.61
C HIS A 153 -23.04 11.58 -15.34
N HIS A 154 -21.76 11.20 -15.31
CA HIS A 154 -20.64 11.96 -15.86
C HIS A 154 -19.75 11.11 -16.78
N ALA A 155 -20.36 10.44 -17.78
CA ALA A 155 -19.64 9.58 -18.72
C ALA A 155 -18.55 10.31 -19.56
N ASP A 156 -18.64 11.64 -19.63
CA ASP A 156 -17.69 12.52 -20.33
C ASP A 156 -16.50 12.96 -19.45
N ARG A 157 -16.45 12.54 -18.18
CA ARG A 157 -15.46 12.97 -17.20
C ARG A 157 -14.55 11.83 -16.77
N SER A 158 -13.33 12.19 -16.41
CA SER A 158 -12.37 11.31 -15.75
C SER A 158 -11.94 11.93 -14.43
N ILE A 159 -11.65 11.08 -13.45
CA ILE A 159 -11.15 11.54 -12.15
C ILE A 159 -9.76 11.01 -11.87
N TYR A 160 -8.85 11.87 -11.40
CA TYR A 160 -7.59 11.50 -10.83
C TYR A 160 -7.70 11.50 -9.30
N LEU A 161 -8.07 10.37 -8.75
CA LEU A 161 -8.27 10.19 -7.32
C LEU A 161 -6.95 9.79 -6.66
N ALA A 162 -6.27 10.75 -6.04
CA ALA A 162 -5.02 10.49 -5.34
C ALA A 162 -4.58 11.71 -4.51
N LYS A 163 -3.68 11.50 -3.53
CA LYS A 163 -2.92 12.62 -2.98
C LYS A 163 -2.26 13.38 -4.14
N ILE A 164 -2.46 14.69 -4.20
CA ILE A 164 -1.86 15.56 -5.21
C ILE A 164 -0.42 15.85 -4.77
N ASP A 165 0.54 15.24 -5.46
CA ASP A 165 1.92 15.15 -5.03
C ASP A 165 2.83 15.32 -6.25
N TYR A 166 3.98 15.98 -6.08
CA TYR A 166 4.93 16.26 -7.17
C TYR A 166 5.35 15.02 -7.97
N ARG A 167 5.38 13.85 -7.35
CA ARG A 167 5.73 12.58 -7.98
C ARG A 167 4.65 12.07 -8.93
N LYS A 168 3.40 12.42 -8.66
CA LYS A 168 2.23 12.02 -9.45
C LYS A 168 1.94 12.98 -10.60
N ARG A 169 2.60 14.15 -10.61
CA ARG A 169 2.60 15.10 -11.72
C ARG A 169 1.24 15.61 -12.15
N GLN A 170 0.23 15.64 -11.28
CA GLN A 170 -1.13 16.06 -11.63
C GLN A 170 -1.17 17.48 -12.21
N HIS A 171 -0.29 18.39 -11.74
CA HIS A 171 -0.18 19.76 -12.22
C HIS A 171 0.08 19.86 -13.75
N LEU A 172 0.69 18.81 -14.37
CA LEU A 172 0.96 18.80 -15.81
C LEU A 172 -0.29 18.52 -16.66
N PHE A 173 -1.35 17.99 -16.08
CA PHE A 173 -2.55 17.54 -16.78
C PHE A 173 -3.76 18.46 -16.57
N GLN A 174 -3.59 19.59 -15.89
CA GLN A 174 -4.67 20.53 -15.55
C GLN A 174 -5.23 21.30 -16.76
N SER A 175 -4.63 21.19 -17.94
CA SER A 175 -5.19 21.70 -19.19
C SER A 175 -6.28 20.79 -19.79
N ILE A 176 -6.46 19.58 -19.25
CA ILE A 176 -7.49 18.63 -19.73
C ILE A 176 -8.80 18.94 -19.04
N ASN A 177 -9.75 19.56 -19.74
CA ASN A 177 -11.01 20.02 -19.18
C ASN A 177 -11.92 18.91 -18.64
N SER A 178 -11.83 17.70 -19.19
CA SER A 178 -12.62 16.54 -18.73
C SER A 178 -11.97 15.79 -17.56
N LEU A 179 -10.77 16.19 -17.12
CA LEU A 179 -10.05 15.53 -16.03
C LEU A 179 -10.24 16.31 -14.73
N TYR A 180 -10.82 15.66 -13.74
CA TYR A 180 -11.07 16.19 -12.41
C TYR A 180 -10.10 15.57 -11.40
N TYR A 181 -9.86 16.26 -10.28
CA TYR A 181 -8.90 15.84 -9.27
C TYR A 181 -9.55 15.80 -7.90
N ALA A 182 -9.35 14.71 -7.16
CA ALA A 182 -9.77 14.62 -5.77
C ALA A 182 -8.63 14.05 -4.89
N GLY A 183 -8.39 14.71 -3.77
CA GLY A 183 -7.37 14.30 -2.79
C GLY A 183 -6.66 15.46 -2.11
N ASN A 184 -5.90 15.15 -1.08
CA ASN A 184 -5.12 16.12 -0.33
C ASN A 184 -4.00 16.74 -1.20
N ILE A 185 -3.89 18.08 -1.19
CA ILE A 185 -2.88 18.82 -1.96
C ILE A 185 -1.58 18.92 -1.16
N ALA A 186 -0.49 18.41 -1.74
CA ALA A 186 0.87 18.50 -1.24
C ALA A 186 1.88 18.98 -2.32
N ASP A 187 1.39 19.45 -3.47
CA ASP A 187 2.18 20.04 -4.56
C ASP A 187 1.68 21.46 -4.78
N ASP A 188 2.49 22.45 -4.45
CA ASP A 188 2.20 23.89 -4.56
C ASP A 188 2.05 24.38 -6.01
N ARG A 189 2.50 23.59 -7.00
CA ARG A 189 2.32 23.88 -8.43
C ARG A 189 0.91 23.53 -8.93
N PHE A 190 0.12 22.83 -8.12
CA PHE A 190 -1.23 22.45 -8.48
C PHE A 190 -2.20 23.62 -8.28
N ASP A 191 -2.90 24.01 -9.36
CA ASP A 191 -3.92 25.05 -9.35
C ASP A 191 -5.26 24.48 -8.86
N LYS A 192 -5.62 24.79 -7.62
CA LYS A 192 -6.86 24.30 -7.01
C LYS A 192 -8.13 24.93 -7.57
N ASP A 193 -8.01 25.97 -8.40
CA ASP A 193 -9.17 26.61 -9.04
C ASP A 193 -9.56 25.91 -10.34
N LYS A 194 -8.78 24.86 -10.76
CA LYS A 194 -9.03 24.07 -11.95
C LYS A 194 -9.41 22.62 -11.65
N ASN A 195 -10.69 22.31 -11.86
CA ASN A 195 -11.24 20.94 -11.81
C ASN A 195 -10.91 20.17 -10.51
N TYR A 196 -10.71 20.88 -9.39
CA TYR A 196 -10.45 20.27 -8.11
C TYR A 196 -11.75 20.05 -7.34
N LEU A 197 -12.00 18.83 -6.93
CA LEU A 197 -13.22 18.39 -6.24
C LEU A 197 -13.09 18.32 -4.71
N GLY A 198 -11.93 18.69 -4.19
CA GLY A 198 -11.65 18.60 -2.75
C GLY A 198 -11.05 17.25 -2.32
N GLU A 199 -10.92 17.08 -1.02
CA GLU A 199 -10.49 15.82 -0.41
C GLU A 199 -11.73 15.00 -0.05
N TRP A 200 -11.84 13.80 -0.63
CA TRP A 200 -12.99 12.92 -0.43
C TRP A 200 -12.78 12.01 0.77
N SER A 201 -13.81 11.90 1.63
CA SER A 201 -13.88 10.83 2.62
C SER A 201 -14.11 9.48 1.92
N LYS A 202 -13.81 8.37 2.61
CA LYS A 202 -14.08 7.03 2.07
C LYS A 202 -15.56 6.80 1.79
N GLU A 203 -16.42 7.27 2.67
CA GLU A 203 -17.87 7.16 2.50
C GLU A 203 -18.34 7.91 1.25
N PHE A 204 -17.87 9.15 1.07
CA PHE A 204 -18.16 9.93 -0.13
C PHE A 204 -17.62 9.24 -1.39
N LEU A 205 -16.39 8.70 -1.33
CA LEU A 205 -15.78 7.98 -2.44
C LEU A 205 -16.62 6.76 -2.87
N TYR A 206 -17.04 5.92 -1.90
CA TYR A 206 -17.81 4.71 -2.20
C TYR A 206 -19.18 5.02 -2.79
N ASN A 207 -19.77 6.15 -2.43
CA ASN A 207 -21.08 6.55 -2.91
C ASN A 207 -21.04 7.31 -4.24
N ASN A 208 -19.91 7.92 -4.61
CA ASN A 208 -19.85 8.85 -5.75
C ASN A 208 -18.84 8.45 -6.86
N LEU A 209 -17.98 7.46 -6.65
CA LEU A 209 -17.01 7.09 -7.67
C LEU A 209 -17.64 6.39 -8.87
N THR A 210 -18.80 5.83 -8.70
CA THR A 210 -19.54 5.05 -9.73
C THR A 210 -20.71 5.81 -10.34
N GLU A 211 -20.93 7.04 -9.92
CA GLU A 211 -21.90 7.96 -10.52
C GLU A 211 -21.25 8.79 -11.64
#